data_7b53c6ad0d52648780cfa629ff07e980
#
_entry.id   7b53c6ad0d52648780cfa629ff07e980
#
_cell.length_a   1.000
_cell.length_b   1.000
_cell.length_c   1.000
_cell.angle_alpha   90.00
_cell.angle_beta   90.00
_cell.angle_gamma   90.00
#
_symmetry.space_group_name_H-M   'P 1'
#
loop_
_entity.id
_entity.type
_entity.pdbx_description
1 polymer ?
#
loop_
_entity_poly.entity_id
_entity_poly.type
_entity_poly.pdbx_seq_one_letter_code
_entity_poly.pdbx_strand_id
1 'polypeptide(L)'
;MTQTHEAVVGSKRVPLPGAKVLGSANPHTKIEVTVKLRRAKPLPELASRPSKAMTREELAAYGASSADIEKVTSTLGRFGLTAVRSNAAARSIRFSGSVASMENAFQVKLFNYAHEDGNYRGRVGEVRVPADLKDIVQGVFGLDNRRVAHRKRHPAGSAARTKKSLTSVPSSWYTPAELASHYNFPAGDGTNQTVGILEFGGGFFEQDLESFCKLTKTAVPTVKPLSTDGTPTNAKDGAEGEVMLDVEVVAGVCPESTIVLYFADWSEQGWITALDAVMQDKTNDPGVVSASWGYAEDADIWTQQAMTQVNESLKEAAYLGITVCIAAGDDGSSDAISDGHAHADFPSSSPYVLSVGGTTILERNAVGGDVGWKEGDGLRADNGGSTGGGVSAIFPRPTWQSAITIKSVNPSAIVGRCLPDVAANADWTASPYLLVVDGGAQPNGGTSAATPLVASLIALINEQRSATNRIGYLTPLLYQSQAGATIGAEGCTDVESGNNSTDKIGGYSAGPGYDAVSGWGTPNGKELLAALSTAAAAATAH
;
A
#
# COMPACT_ATOMS: atom_id res chain seq x y z
N MET A 1 27.04 -27.48 -24.89
CA MET A 1 27.40 -27.08 -23.52
C MET A 1 26.12 -26.80 -22.79
N THR A 2 25.85 -27.50 -21.70
CA THR A 2 24.70 -27.19 -20.80
C THR A 2 24.97 -25.83 -20.18
N GLN A 3 24.09 -24.87 -20.49
CA GLN A 3 24.18 -23.52 -19.91
C GLN A 3 23.95 -23.63 -18.39
N THR A 4 24.93 -23.20 -17.59
CA THR A 4 24.80 -23.16 -16.13
C THR A 4 23.80 -22.08 -15.70
N HIS A 5 23.04 -22.34 -14.64
CA HIS A 5 22.07 -21.41 -14.08
C HIS A 5 22.44 -21.09 -12.64
N GLU A 6 22.18 -19.85 -12.23
CA GLU A 6 22.41 -19.32 -10.89
C GLU A 6 21.10 -18.85 -10.26
N ALA A 7 20.99 -18.99 -8.95
CA ALA A 7 19.79 -18.59 -8.22
C ALA A 7 19.62 -17.06 -8.20
N VAL A 8 18.39 -16.60 -8.40
CA VAL A 8 17.99 -15.21 -8.13
C VAL A 8 17.82 -15.06 -6.62
N VAL A 9 18.58 -14.16 -6.02
CA VAL A 9 18.59 -13.95 -4.57
C VAL A 9 17.20 -13.58 -4.07
N GLY A 10 16.77 -14.22 -2.96
CA GLY A 10 15.46 -13.94 -2.33
C GLY A 10 14.25 -14.48 -3.10
N SER A 11 14.46 -15.29 -4.15
CA SER A 11 13.36 -15.84 -4.95
C SER A 11 12.76 -17.14 -4.40
N LYS A 12 13.26 -17.66 -3.28
CA LYS A 12 12.79 -18.92 -2.69
C LYS A 12 11.29 -18.86 -2.37
N ARG A 13 10.58 -19.94 -2.69
CA ARG A 13 9.13 -20.10 -2.42
C ARG A 13 8.84 -21.47 -1.84
N VAL A 14 7.80 -21.51 -1.02
CA VAL A 14 7.11 -22.73 -0.56
C VAL A 14 5.63 -22.61 -0.89
N PRO A 15 4.85 -23.70 -0.97
CA PRO A 15 3.41 -23.62 -1.09
C PRO A 15 2.80 -22.85 0.11
N LEU A 16 1.63 -22.25 -0.10
CA LEU A 16 0.88 -21.67 1.03
C LEU A 16 0.52 -22.76 2.05
N PRO A 17 0.48 -22.43 3.35
CA PRO A 17 -0.02 -23.35 4.37
C PRO A 17 -1.40 -23.89 3.98
N GLY A 18 -1.62 -25.19 4.08
CA GLY A 18 -2.90 -25.82 3.69
C GLY A 18 -3.13 -25.99 2.19
N ALA A 19 -2.28 -25.47 1.32
CA ALA A 19 -2.43 -25.63 -0.12
C ALA A 19 -2.28 -27.09 -0.57
N LYS A 20 -3.16 -27.53 -1.47
CA LYS A 20 -3.17 -28.88 -2.05
C LYS A 20 -2.76 -28.83 -3.51
N VAL A 21 -1.79 -29.66 -3.90
CA VAL A 21 -1.36 -29.79 -5.30
C VAL A 21 -2.48 -30.42 -6.12
N LEU A 22 -2.92 -29.72 -7.18
CA LEU A 22 -3.90 -30.24 -8.15
C LEU A 22 -3.24 -30.95 -9.33
N GLY A 23 -1.96 -30.68 -9.58
CA GLY A 23 -1.17 -31.26 -10.66
C GLY A 23 -0.20 -30.25 -11.27
N SER A 24 0.60 -30.71 -12.24
CA SER A 24 1.50 -29.84 -13.00
C SER A 24 0.71 -28.83 -13.83
N ALA A 25 1.24 -27.63 -13.96
CA ALA A 25 0.67 -26.64 -14.86
C ALA A 25 0.74 -27.14 -16.31
N ASN A 26 -0.28 -26.80 -17.13
CA ASN A 26 -0.30 -27.23 -18.53
C ASN A 26 0.89 -26.62 -19.31
N PRO A 27 1.81 -27.44 -19.87
CA PRO A 27 3.05 -26.96 -20.49
C PRO A 27 2.82 -26.03 -21.69
N HIS A 28 1.66 -26.09 -22.32
CA HIS A 28 1.31 -25.29 -23.50
C HIS A 28 0.64 -23.96 -23.17
N THR A 29 0.21 -23.76 -21.93
CA THR A 29 -0.41 -22.50 -21.51
C THR A 29 0.62 -21.37 -21.64
N LYS A 30 0.23 -20.28 -22.31
CA LYS A 30 1.03 -19.06 -22.37
C LYS A 30 0.87 -18.27 -21.08
N ILE A 31 1.98 -17.83 -20.53
CA ILE A 31 2.03 -16.97 -19.35
C ILE A 31 3.01 -15.82 -19.59
N GLU A 32 2.84 -14.77 -18.82
CA GLU A 32 3.75 -13.63 -18.83
C GLU A 32 4.50 -13.52 -17.52
N VAL A 33 5.76 -13.11 -17.60
CA VAL A 33 6.62 -12.82 -16.45
C VAL A 33 7.26 -11.45 -16.62
N THR A 34 7.43 -10.74 -15.51
CA THR A 34 8.21 -9.51 -15.45
C THR A 34 9.58 -9.81 -14.87
N VAL A 35 10.62 -9.49 -15.62
CA VAL A 35 12.01 -9.58 -15.20
C VAL A 35 12.50 -8.19 -14.83
N LYS A 36 12.89 -8.00 -13.56
CA LYS A 36 13.47 -6.74 -13.07
C LYS A 36 14.98 -6.79 -13.19
N LEU A 37 15.55 -5.70 -13.67
CA LEU A 37 16.97 -5.55 -13.94
C LEU A 37 17.65 -4.64 -12.92
N ARG A 38 18.97 -4.80 -12.79
CA ARG A 38 19.79 -3.86 -12.02
C ARG A 38 19.71 -2.44 -12.61
N ARG A 39 20.02 -1.47 -11.79
CA ARG A 39 20.22 -0.09 -12.22
C ARG A 39 21.54 0.06 -12.98
N ALA A 40 21.57 0.94 -13.97
CA ALA A 40 22.81 1.34 -14.63
C ALA A 40 23.79 2.03 -13.65
N LYS A 41 23.26 2.74 -12.67
CA LYS A 41 24.00 3.36 -11.56
C LYS A 41 23.12 3.36 -10.31
N PRO A 42 23.69 3.26 -9.09
CA PRO A 42 22.88 3.27 -7.85
C PRO A 42 22.19 4.62 -7.66
N LEU A 43 20.97 4.59 -7.11
CA LEU A 43 20.35 5.81 -6.58
C LEU A 43 21.19 6.36 -5.42
N PRO A 44 21.20 7.67 -5.21
CA PRO A 44 21.79 8.28 -4.01
C PRO A 44 21.19 7.65 -2.74
N GLU A 45 21.82 7.83 -1.60
CA GLU A 45 21.22 7.44 -0.34
C GLU A 45 20.07 8.39 0.03
N LEU A 46 18.97 7.83 0.54
CA LEU A 46 17.79 8.57 0.93
C LEU A 46 17.56 8.42 2.45
N ALA A 47 18.32 9.18 3.23
CA ALA A 47 18.19 9.17 4.70
C ALA A 47 17.07 10.09 5.21
N SER A 48 16.59 11.02 4.39
CA SER A 48 15.54 11.99 4.71
C SER A 48 14.82 12.43 3.43
N ARG A 49 13.81 13.31 3.56
CA ARG A 49 13.15 13.92 2.40
C ARG A 49 14.19 14.64 1.51
N PRO A 50 14.19 14.40 0.18
CA PRO A 50 15.03 15.18 -0.73
C PRO A 50 14.70 16.68 -0.65
N SER A 51 15.70 17.54 -0.70
CA SER A 51 15.50 19.00 -0.75
C SER A 51 14.73 19.44 -2.01
N LYS A 52 14.87 18.68 -3.08
CA LYS A 52 14.14 18.82 -4.35
C LYS A 52 13.76 17.46 -4.88
N ALA A 53 12.50 17.31 -5.29
CA ALA A 53 12.05 16.10 -5.99
C ALA A 53 12.77 15.98 -7.34
N MET A 54 13.08 14.75 -7.73
CA MET A 54 13.54 14.43 -9.09
C MET A 54 12.37 14.51 -10.07
N THR A 55 12.66 14.91 -11.28
CA THR A 55 11.74 14.63 -12.39
C THR A 55 11.82 13.16 -12.78
N ARG A 56 10.80 12.67 -13.50
CA ARG A 56 10.83 11.28 -14.02
C ARG A 56 11.97 11.07 -15.01
N GLU A 57 12.39 12.10 -15.74
CA GLU A 57 13.56 12.08 -16.63
C GLU A 57 14.87 11.94 -15.84
N GLU A 58 15.02 12.67 -14.74
CA GLU A 58 16.18 12.56 -13.85
C GLU A 58 16.24 11.16 -13.22
N LEU A 59 15.09 10.62 -12.76
CA LEU A 59 15.01 9.26 -12.21
C LEU A 59 15.30 8.20 -13.28
N ALA A 60 14.82 8.38 -14.52
CA ALA A 60 15.07 7.46 -15.62
C ALA A 60 16.56 7.26 -15.95
N ALA A 61 17.40 8.26 -15.63
CA ALA A 61 18.85 8.13 -15.77
C ALA A 61 19.49 7.07 -14.83
N TYR A 62 18.72 6.58 -13.83
CA TYR A 62 19.08 5.49 -12.94
C TYR A 62 18.41 4.16 -13.34
N GLY A 63 17.74 4.10 -14.48
CA GLY A 63 17.10 2.92 -15.03
C GLY A 63 18.08 1.81 -15.41
N ALA A 64 17.62 0.83 -16.19
CA ALA A 64 18.47 -0.24 -16.72
C ALA A 64 19.25 0.24 -17.95
N SER A 65 20.45 -0.30 -18.16
CA SER A 65 21.23 -0.01 -19.36
C SER A 65 20.66 -0.73 -20.60
N SER A 66 20.79 -0.12 -21.78
CA SER A 66 20.37 -0.75 -23.04
C SER A 66 21.12 -2.07 -23.27
N ALA A 67 22.39 -2.16 -22.89
CA ALA A 67 23.20 -3.37 -23.00
C ALA A 67 22.66 -4.52 -22.12
N ASP A 68 22.24 -4.22 -20.89
CA ASP A 68 21.63 -5.22 -20.02
C ASP A 68 20.27 -5.70 -20.57
N ILE A 69 19.46 -4.79 -21.09
CA ILE A 69 18.18 -5.11 -21.71
C ILE A 69 18.37 -6.02 -22.92
N GLU A 70 19.30 -5.69 -23.82
CA GLU A 70 19.59 -6.48 -25.01
C GLU A 70 20.12 -7.87 -24.64
N LYS A 71 21.04 -7.94 -23.67
CA LYS A 71 21.63 -9.19 -23.19
C LYS A 71 20.55 -10.11 -22.60
N VAL A 72 19.69 -9.59 -21.73
CA VAL A 72 18.61 -10.39 -21.11
C VAL A 72 17.62 -10.84 -22.19
N THR A 73 17.22 -9.95 -23.09
CA THR A 73 16.28 -10.25 -24.17
C THR A 73 16.83 -11.34 -25.09
N SER A 74 18.06 -11.23 -25.54
CA SER A 74 18.67 -12.21 -26.45
C SER A 74 18.91 -13.56 -25.75
N THR A 75 19.32 -13.55 -24.48
CA THR A 75 19.60 -14.79 -23.74
C THR A 75 18.30 -15.55 -23.44
N LEU A 76 17.25 -14.87 -22.92
CA LEU A 76 15.97 -15.52 -22.63
C LEU A 76 15.21 -15.90 -23.90
N GLY A 77 15.42 -15.18 -25.01
CA GLY A 77 14.88 -15.53 -26.32
C GLY A 77 15.32 -16.92 -26.81
N ARG A 78 16.51 -17.40 -26.44
CA ARG A 78 16.99 -18.76 -26.78
C ARG A 78 16.18 -19.87 -26.13
N PHE A 79 15.44 -19.56 -25.07
CA PHE A 79 14.52 -20.48 -24.40
C PHE A 79 13.09 -20.40 -24.95
N GLY A 80 12.86 -19.65 -26.02
CA GLY A 80 11.53 -19.47 -26.64
C GLY A 80 10.67 -18.44 -25.94
N LEU A 81 11.27 -17.53 -25.14
CA LEU A 81 10.56 -16.40 -24.55
C LEU A 81 10.60 -15.19 -25.47
N THR A 82 9.49 -14.49 -25.61
CA THR A 82 9.37 -13.27 -26.42
C THR A 82 9.22 -12.06 -25.50
N ALA A 83 10.10 -11.07 -25.64
CA ALA A 83 9.92 -9.79 -24.96
C ALA A 83 8.75 -9.03 -25.58
N VAL A 84 7.66 -8.85 -24.82
CA VAL A 84 6.45 -8.15 -25.28
C VAL A 84 6.44 -6.67 -24.89
N ARG A 85 7.19 -6.31 -23.86
CA ARG A 85 7.37 -4.92 -23.42
C ARG A 85 8.70 -4.77 -22.73
N SER A 86 9.38 -3.67 -22.96
CA SER A 86 10.60 -3.26 -22.26
C SER A 86 10.50 -1.82 -21.80
N ASN A 87 10.88 -1.55 -20.55
CA ASN A 87 10.94 -0.20 -19.99
C ASN A 87 12.24 -0.03 -19.21
N ALA A 88 13.17 0.72 -19.78
CA ALA A 88 14.47 0.99 -19.16
C ALA A 88 14.34 1.78 -17.86
N ALA A 89 13.46 2.78 -17.81
CA ALA A 89 13.24 3.59 -16.62
C ALA A 89 12.66 2.77 -15.45
N ALA A 90 11.69 1.88 -15.74
CA ALA A 90 11.14 0.95 -14.76
C ALA A 90 12.06 -0.28 -14.53
N ARG A 91 13.17 -0.40 -15.25
CA ARG A 91 14.10 -1.54 -15.16
C ARG A 91 13.42 -2.88 -15.39
N SER A 92 12.42 -2.94 -16.25
CA SER A 92 11.58 -4.12 -16.43
C SER A 92 11.52 -4.55 -17.89
N ILE A 93 11.50 -5.88 -18.08
CA ILE A 93 11.18 -6.52 -19.35
C ILE A 93 10.06 -7.53 -19.08
N ARG A 94 8.95 -7.42 -19.80
CA ARG A 94 7.87 -8.40 -19.77
C ARG A 94 8.10 -9.41 -20.88
N PHE A 95 8.16 -10.68 -20.51
CA PHE A 95 8.31 -11.81 -21.42
C PHE A 95 7.04 -12.64 -21.44
N SER A 96 6.65 -13.08 -22.65
CA SER A 96 5.60 -14.06 -22.89
C SER A 96 6.21 -15.38 -23.37
N GLY A 97 5.69 -16.50 -22.91
CA GLY A 97 6.12 -17.84 -23.34
C GLY A 97 5.20 -18.93 -22.80
N SER A 98 5.39 -20.16 -23.26
CA SER A 98 4.69 -21.32 -22.70
C SER A 98 5.22 -21.64 -21.30
N VAL A 99 4.40 -22.30 -20.47
CA VAL A 99 4.84 -22.85 -19.18
C VAL A 99 6.11 -23.69 -19.34
N ALA A 100 6.19 -24.55 -20.37
CA ALA A 100 7.39 -25.35 -20.63
C ALA A 100 8.63 -24.49 -20.91
N SER A 101 8.47 -23.40 -21.70
CA SER A 101 9.57 -22.45 -21.96
C SER A 101 10.02 -21.73 -20.69
N MET A 102 9.07 -21.32 -19.83
CA MET A 102 9.35 -20.67 -18.54
C MET A 102 10.07 -21.62 -17.59
N GLU A 103 9.58 -22.87 -17.47
CA GLU A 103 10.23 -23.90 -16.64
C GLU A 103 11.69 -24.15 -17.06
N ASN A 104 11.94 -24.17 -18.37
CA ASN A 104 13.28 -24.38 -18.91
C ASN A 104 14.18 -23.16 -18.69
N ALA A 105 13.68 -21.94 -18.97
CA ALA A 105 14.44 -20.70 -18.82
C ALA A 105 14.83 -20.40 -17.38
N PHE A 106 13.92 -20.69 -16.43
CA PHE A 106 14.06 -20.32 -15.03
C PHE A 106 14.34 -21.51 -14.10
N GLN A 107 14.52 -22.72 -14.65
CA GLN A 107 14.82 -23.96 -13.93
C GLN A 107 13.87 -24.20 -12.74
N VAL A 108 12.58 -24.00 -12.97
CA VAL A 108 11.50 -24.23 -12.00
C VAL A 108 10.55 -25.30 -12.48
N LYS A 109 9.70 -25.80 -11.56
CA LYS A 109 8.49 -26.57 -11.90
C LYS A 109 7.27 -25.83 -11.43
N LEU A 110 6.27 -25.72 -12.31
CA LEU A 110 5.03 -25.02 -12.05
C LEU A 110 3.90 -26.01 -11.80
N PHE A 111 3.17 -25.78 -10.72
CA PHE A 111 2.04 -26.59 -10.29
C PHE A 111 0.81 -25.71 -10.09
N ASN A 112 -0.37 -26.29 -10.26
CA ASN A 112 -1.61 -25.69 -9.83
C ASN A 112 -1.92 -26.16 -8.40
N TYR A 113 -2.34 -25.23 -7.56
CA TYR A 113 -2.69 -25.46 -6.17
C TYR A 113 -4.15 -25.04 -5.92
N ALA A 114 -4.85 -25.80 -5.07
CA ALA A 114 -6.08 -25.34 -4.43
C ALA A 114 -5.74 -24.77 -3.06
N HIS A 115 -6.33 -23.63 -2.73
CA HIS A 115 -6.19 -22.97 -1.44
C HIS A 115 -7.52 -22.28 -1.09
N GLU A 116 -7.74 -21.96 0.17
CA GLU A 116 -8.96 -21.27 0.63
C GLU A 116 -9.12 -19.87 0.01
N ASP A 117 -8.01 -19.16 -0.23
CA ASP A 117 -8.01 -17.86 -0.92
C ASP A 117 -8.15 -17.96 -2.45
N GLY A 118 -8.39 -19.15 -2.95
CA GLY A 118 -8.52 -19.43 -4.38
C GLY A 118 -7.37 -20.25 -4.96
N ASN A 119 -7.62 -20.81 -6.14
CA ASN A 119 -6.61 -21.60 -6.84
C ASN A 119 -5.52 -20.70 -7.41
N TYR A 120 -4.27 -21.18 -7.37
CA TYR A 120 -3.15 -20.44 -7.94
C TYR A 120 -2.14 -21.36 -8.65
N ARG A 121 -1.37 -20.79 -9.57
CA ARG A 121 -0.17 -21.42 -10.12
C ARG A 121 1.01 -21.04 -9.25
N GLY A 122 1.74 -22.02 -8.76
CA GLY A 122 2.87 -21.80 -7.87
C GLY A 122 4.06 -22.69 -8.19
N ARG A 123 5.11 -22.50 -7.41
CA ARG A 123 6.36 -23.23 -7.51
C ARG A 123 6.97 -23.48 -6.13
N VAL A 124 7.97 -24.36 -6.09
CA VAL A 124 8.79 -24.63 -4.90
C VAL A 124 10.24 -24.32 -5.24
N GLY A 125 10.98 -23.83 -4.26
CA GLY A 125 12.40 -23.53 -4.41
C GLY A 125 12.69 -22.16 -5.05
N GLU A 126 13.90 -22.01 -5.56
CA GLU A 126 14.43 -20.78 -6.12
C GLU A 126 14.15 -20.67 -7.63
N VAL A 127 14.00 -19.46 -8.11
CA VAL A 127 14.13 -19.16 -9.54
C VAL A 127 15.61 -19.08 -9.90
N ARG A 128 15.99 -19.66 -11.03
CA ARG A 128 17.35 -19.62 -11.54
C ARG A 128 17.39 -18.98 -12.92
N VAL A 129 18.41 -18.20 -13.18
CA VAL A 129 18.66 -17.58 -14.48
C VAL A 129 19.98 -18.08 -15.06
N PRO A 130 20.16 -18.05 -16.40
CA PRO A 130 21.47 -18.31 -17.00
C PRO A 130 22.58 -17.53 -16.29
N ALA A 131 23.71 -18.18 -16.03
CA ALA A 131 24.78 -17.64 -15.18
C ALA A 131 25.32 -16.28 -15.67
N ASP A 132 25.25 -16.02 -16.97
CA ASP A 132 25.65 -14.74 -17.57
C ASP A 132 24.65 -13.60 -17.30
N LEU A 133 23.49 -13.89 -16.72
CA LEU A 133 22.47 -12.93 -16.30
C LEU A 133 22.42 -12.69 -14.77
N LYS A 134 23.20 -13.46 -13.98
CA LYS A 134 23.15 -13.45 -12.51
C LYS A 134 23.23 -12.05 -11.90
N ASP A 135 24.16 -11.23 -12.37
CA ASP A 135 24.38 -9.89 -11.82
C ASP A 135 23.50 -8.80 -12.46
N ILE A 136 22.68 -9.19 -13.43
CA ILE A 136 21.78 -8.28 -14.17
C ILE A 136 20.35 -8.42 -13.69
N VAL A 137 19.88 -9.65 -13.52
CA VAL A 137 18.49 -9.95 -13.10
C VAL A 137 18.37 -9.89 -11.59
N GLN A 138 17.52 -9.01 -11.09
CA GLN A 138 17.25 -8.81 -9.67
C GLN A 138 15.95 -9.46 -9.21
N GLY A 139 15.07 -9.84 -10.12
CA GLY A 139 13.81 -10.50 -9.79
C GLY A 139 13.09 -11.03 -11.02
N VAL A 140 12.30 -12.09 -10.82
CA VAL A 140 11.42 -12.70 -11.82
C VAL A 140 10.05 -12.92 -11.19
N PHE A 141 9.00 -12.28 -11.72
CA PHE A 141 7.66 -12.24 -11.16
C PHE A 141 6.64 -12.73 -12.18
N GLY A 142 5.56 -13.39 -11.72
CA GLY A 142 4.52 -13.94 -12.57
C GLY A 142 4.63 -15.44 -12.83
N LEU A 143 5.70 -16.12 -12.39
CA LEU A 143 5.76 -17.59 -12.36
C LEU A 143 4.80 -18.17 -11.32
N ASP A 144 4.66 -17.49 -10.19
CA ASP A 144 3.72 -17.77 -9.11
C ASP A 144 2.72 -16.60 -9.05
N ASN A 145 1.44 -16.90 -9.10
CA ASN A 145 0.36 -15.90 -9.12
C ASN A 145 -0.57 -16.00 -7.91
N ARG A 146 -0.04 -16.52 -6.77
CA ARG A 146 -0.80 -16.48 -5.50
C ARG A 146 -1.16 -15.06 -5.12
N ARG A 147 -2.25 -14.93 -4.41
CA ARG A 147 -2.66 -13.65 -3.85
C ARG A 147 -1.69 -13.23 -2.75
N VAL A 148 -1.16 -12.01 -2.86
CA VAL A 148 -0.38 -11.31 -1.85
C VAL A 148 -1.02 -9.96 -1.46
N ALA A 149 -1.92 -9.44 -2.28
CA ALA A 149 -2.72 -8.28 -1.97
C ALA A 149 -4.04 -8.72 -1.29
N HIS A 150 -4.12 -8.51 0.01
CA HIS A 150 -5.32 -8.71 0.79
C HIS A 150 -5.88 -7.35 1.19
N ARG A 151 -7.19 -7.16 1.00
CA ARG A 151 -7.88 -5.92 1.35
C ARG A 151 -7.93 -5.72 2.86
N LYS A 152 -7.80 -4.48 3.29
CA LYS A 152 -7.88 -4.06 4.70
C LYS A 152 -9.25 -3.43 5.00
N ARG A 153 -10.30 -4.13 4.58
CA ARG A 153 -11.69 -3.73 4.79
C ARG A 153 -12.46 -4.85 5.48
N HIS A 154 -13.28 -4.48 6.46
CA HIS A 154 -14.21 -5.43 7.06
C HIS A 154 -15.29 -5.82 6.05
N PRO A 155 -15.49 -7.11 5.75
CA PRO A 155 -16.65 -7.52 4.96
C PRO A 155 -17.91 -7.21 5.78
N ALA A 156 -18.81 -6.41 5.22
CA ALA A 156 -20.12 -6.22 5.85
C ALA A 156 -20.71 -7.60 6.14
N GLY A 157 -20.96 -7.89 7.41
CA GLY A 157 -21.54 -9.17 7.83
C GLY A 157 -22.86 -9.42 7.10
N SER A 158 -23.27 -10.69 6.98
CA SER A 158 -24.49 -11.11 6.29
C SER A 158 -25.76 -10.38 6.79
N ALA A 159 -25.72 -9.81 7.99
CA ALA A 159 -26.79 -8.97 8.56
C ALA A 159 -26.81 -7.51 8.01
N ALA A 160 -25.68 -7.00 7.50
CA ALA A 160 -25.59 -5.64 6.97
C ALA A 160 -26.01 -5.52 5.48
N ARG A 161 -26.34 -6.62 4.82
CA ARG A 161 -26.78 -6.65 3.41
C ARG A 161 -28.22 -6.17 3.14
N THR A 162 -28.86 -5.47 4.06
CA THR A 162 -30.06 -4.71 3.71
C THR A 162 -29.63 -3.47 2.93
N LYS A 163 -29.46 -3.63 1.61
CA LYS A 163 -29.31 -2.52 0.65
C LYS A 163 -30.44 -1.53 0.92
N LYS A 164 -30.13 -0.41 1.55
CA LYS A 164 -31.09 0.65 1.78
C LYS A 164 -30.88 1.72 0.72
N SER A 165 -31.88 1.94 -0.10
CA SER A 165 -31.98 3.20 -0.82
C SER A 165 -32.19 4.29 0.23
N LEU A 166 -31.13 5.01 0.56
CA LEU A 166 -31.18 6.11 1.54
C LEU A 166 -31.51 7.42 0.83
N THR A 167 -32.36 8.23 1.46
CA THR A 167 -32.61 9.62 1.06
C THR A 167 -31.72 10.60 1.83
N SER A 168 -31.08 10.14 2.91
CA SER A 168 -30.13 10.88 3.75
C SER A 168 -29.18 9.94 4.46
N VAL A 169 -27.99 10.43 4.80
CA VAL A 169 -26.99 9.71 5.59
C VAL A 169 -27.52 9.50 7.01
N PRO A 170 -27.47 8.28 7.58
CA PRO A 170 -27.82 8.04 8.98
C PRO A 170 -26.92 8.87 9.91
N SER A 171 -27.48 9.42 10.98
CA SER A 171 -26.74 10.27 11.92
C SER A 171 -25.63 9.54 12.69
N SER A 172 -25.64 8.21 12.69
CA SER A 172 -24.58 7.39 13.28
C SER A 172 -23.41 7.12 12.32
N TRP A 173 -23.56 7.40 11.02
CA TRP A 173 -22.51 7.23 10.04
C TRP A 173 -21.79 8.54 9.77
N TYR A 174 -20.53 8.45 9.39
CA TYR A 174 -19.73 9.60 9.02
C TYR A 174 -19.57 9.69 7.50
N THR A 175 -19.75 10.89 6.98
CA THR A 175 -19.25 11.23 5.65
C THR A 175 -17.77 11.58 5.74
N PRO A 176 -16.98 11.41 4.67
CA PRO A 176 -15.57 11.82 4.68
C PRO A 176 -15.37 13.31 5.00
N ALA A 177 -16.30 14.18 4.59
CA ALA A 177 -16.27 15.61 4.91
C ALA A 177 -16.45 15.88 6.42
N GLU A 178 -17.29 15.11 7.11
CA GLU A 178 -17.43 15.20 8.57
C GLU A 178 -16.15 14.75 9.27
N LEU A 179 -15.48 13.71 8.77
CA LEU A 179 -14.18 13.26 9.30
C LEU A 179 -13.05 14.27 9.02
N ALA A 180 -13.02 14.86 7.83
CA ALA A 180 -12.10 15.95 7.53
C ALA A 180 -12.29 17.15 8.46
N SER A 181 -13.54 17.45 8.82
CA SER A 181 -13.88 18.46 9.83
C SER A 181 -13.44 18.07 11.24
N HIS A 182 -13.68 16.80 11.63
CA HIS A 182 -13.27 16.24 12.93
C HIS A 182 -11.75 16.34 13.14
N TYR A 183 -10.97 16.04 12.11
CA TYR A 183 -9.48 16.12 12.11
C TYR A 183 -8.96 17.50 11.68
N ASN A 184 -9.83 18.53 11.70
CA ASN A 184 -9.45 19.93 11.43
C ASN A 184 -8.62 20.09 10.13
N PHE A 185 -9.04 19.43 9.04
CA PHE A 185 -8.33 19.52 7.76
C PHE A 185 -8.27 20.97 7.27
N PRO A 186 -7.19 21.37 6.54
CA PRO A 186 -7.11 22.70 5.95
C PRO A 186 -8.21 22.92 4.92
N ALA A 187 -8.58 24.16 4.67
CA ALA A 187 -9.52 24.50 3.62
C ALA A 187 -8.96 24.09 2.25
N GLY A 188 -9.85 23.61 1.38
CA GLY A 188 -9.54 23.16 0.03
C GLY A 188 -10.57 22.15 -0.44
N ASP A 189 -10.50 21.76 -1.70
CA ASP A 189 -11.39 20.80 -2.34
C ASP A 189 -10.61 19.83 -3.26
N GLY A 190 -9.27 19.89 -3.25
CA GLY A 190 -8.38 19.11 -4.09
C GLY A 190 -8.18 19.70 -5.49
N THR A 191 -8.53 20.96 -5.73
CA THR A 191 -8.30 21.62 -7.02
C THR A 191 -6.84 21.48 -7.48
N ASN A 192 -6.66 21.06 -8.73
CA ASN A 192 -5.34 20.78 -9.34
C ASN A 192 -4.51 19.69 -8.64
N GLN A 193 -5.13 18.86 -7.80
CA GLN A 193 -4.47 17.70 -7.21
C GLN A 193 -4.85 16.43 -7.95
N THR A 194 -3.88 15.49 -8.01
CA THR A 194 -4.12 14.13 -8.46
C THR A 194 -3.81 13.16 -7.32
N VAL A 195 -4.81 12.35 -6.97
CA VAL A 195 -4.69 11.25 -6.01
C VAL A 195 -4.66 9.94 -6.78
N GLY A 196 -3.56 9.20 -6.66
CA GLY A 196 -3.47 7.83 -7.18
C GLY A 196 -4.00 6.83 -6.16
N ILE A 197 -4.68 5.79 -6.61
CA ILE A 197 -5.12 4.68 -5.77
C ILE A 197 -4.68 3.37 -6.43
N LEU A 198 -4.04 2.48 -5.66
CA LEU A 198 -3.66 1.16 -6.14
C LEU A 198 -4.76 0.15 -5.82
N GLU A 199 -5.23 -0.58 -6.84
CA GLU A 199 -6.32 -1.53 -6.71
C GLU A 199 -5.93 -2.92 -7.23
N PHE A 200 -6.19 -3.97 -6.43
CA PHE A 200 -5.81 -5.33 -6.76
C PHE A 200 -7.05 -6.23 -6.80
N GLY A 201 -7.87 -6.04 -7.85
CA GLY A 201 -9.18 -6.66 -8.05
C GLY A 201 -10.32 -5.67 -7.81
N GLY A 202 -11.56 -6.19 -7.84
CA GLY A 202 -12.75 -5.36 -7.76
C GLY A 202 -12.98 -4.49 -8.98
N GLY A 203 -13.80 -3.46 -8.83
CA GLY A 203 -14.12 -2.57 -9.93
C GLY A 203 -14.69 -1.24 -9.46
N PHE A 204 -14.48 -0.23 -10.29
CA PHE A 204 -15.08 1.09 -10.13
C PHE A 204 -16.43 1.15 -10.85
N PHE A 205 -17.44 1.71 -10.19
CA PHE A 205 -18.80 1.88 -10.70
C PHE A 205 -19.24 3.32 -10.54
N GLU A 206 -19.29 4.06 -11.65
CA GLU A 206 -19.62 5.48 -11.69
C GLU A 206 -20.98 5.80 -11.07
N GLN A 207 -21.99 4.94 -11.29
CA GLN A 207 -23.34 5.11 -10.73
C GLN A 207 -23.38 5.07 -9.20
N ASP A 208 -22.52 4.26 -8.58
CA ASP A 208 -22.42 4.20 -7.11
C ASP A 208 -21.76 5.48 -6.58
N LEU A 209 -20.69 5.96 -7.24
CA LEU A 209 -20.07 7.25 -6.90
C LEU A 209 -21.04 8.43 -7.06
N GLU A 210 -21.81 8.49 -8.15
CA GLU A 210 -22.85 9.53 -8.35
C GLU A 210 -23.89 9.49 -7.22
N SER A 211 -24.29 8.28 -6.81
CA SER A 211 -25.24 8.07 -5.71
C SER A 211 -24.65 8.52 -4.37
N PHE A 212 -23.38 8.22 -4.12
CA PHE A 212 -22.65 8.70 -2.95
C PHE A 212 -22.55 10.23 -2.93
N CYS A 213 -22.11 10.85 -4.02
CA CYS A 213 -21.98 12.30 -4.13
C CYS A 213 -23.33 13.01 -3.96
N LYS A 214 -24.42 12.43 -4.46
CA LYS A 214 -25.77 12.94 -4.25
C LYS A 214 -26.19 12.89 -2.78
N LEU A 215 -25.88 11.80 -2.06
CA LEU A 215 -26.18 11.66 -0.63
C LEU A 215 -25.36 12.64 0.23
N THR A 216 -24.09 12.82 -0.09
CA THR A 216 -23.17 13.71 0.64
C THR A 216 -23.25 15.16 0.19
N LYS A 217 -23.93 15.44 -0.93
CA LYS A 217 -24.05 16.77 -1.56
C LYS A 217 -22.70 17.34 -1.99
N THR A 218 -21.80 16.47 -2.45
CA THR A 218 -20.50 16.83 -3.01
C THR A 218 -20.53 16.79 -4.55
N ALA A 219 -19.59 17.47 -5.20
CA ALA A 219 -19.38 17.32 -6.64
C ALA A 219 -18.86 15.90 -6.94
N VAL A 220 -19.07 15.43 -8.17
CA VAL A 220 -18.51 14.15 -8.64
C VAL A 220 -17.11 14.43 -9.21
N PRO A 221 -16.04 13.88 -8.63
CA PRO A 221 -14.69 14.11 -9.12
C PRO A 221 -14.43 13.42 -10.48
N THR A 222 -13.36 13.82 -11.14
CA THR A 222 -12.86 13.09 -12.31
C THR A 222 -12.16 11.81 -11.87
N VAL A 223 -12.70 10.64 -12.22
CA VAL A 223 -12.10 9.34 -11.95
C VAL A 223 -11.58 8.72 -13.24
N LYS A 224 -10.34 8.24 -13.22
CA LYS A 224 -9.65 7.60 -14.35
C LYS A 224 -9.22 6.17 -13.99
N PRO A 225 -10.04 5.15 -14.29
CA PRO A 225 -9.64 3.76 -14.09
C PRO A 225 -8.63 3.33 -15.17
N LEU A 226 -7.46 2.87 -14.76
CA LEU A 226 -6.36 2.43 -15.63
C LEU A 226 -6.00 0.97 -15.31
N SER A 227 -6.05 0.10 -16.31
CA SER A 227 -5.48 -1.25 -16.19
C SER A 227 -3.97 -1.19 -16.45
N THR A 228 -3.16 -1.69 -15.53
CA THR A 228 -1.69 -1.66 -15.65
C THR A 228 -1.11 -2.94 -16.27
N ASP A 229 -1.84 -4.04 -16.20
CA ASP A 229 -1.40 -5.37 -16.65
C ASP A 229 -2.45 -6.18 -17.42
N GLY A 230 -3.62 -5.59 -17.67
CA GLY A 230 -4.77 -6.24 -18.31
C GLY A 230 -5.87 -6.63 -17.32
N THR A 231 -5.68 -6.39 -16.02
CA THR A 231 -6.72 -6.59 -15.00
C THR A 231 -7.93 -5.71 -15.31
N PRO A 232 -9.16 -6.25 -15.30
CA PRO A 232 -10.37 -5.47 -15.51
C PRO A 232 -10.53 -4.36 -14.47
N THR A 233 -11.06 -3.21 -14.89
CA THR A 233 -11.30 -2.05 -14.00
C THR A 233 -12.72 -1.99 -13.45
N ASN A 234 -13.57 -2.97 -13.80
CA ASN A 234 -14.99 -3.04 -13.44
C ASN A 234 -15.44 -4.46 -13.06
N ALA A 235 -14.52 -5.25 -12.48
CA ALA A 235 -14.85 -6.60 -12.04
C ALA A 235 -15.80 -6.59 -10.84
N LYS A 236 -16.65 -7.63 -10.77
CA LYS A 236 -17.47 -7.95 -9.60
C LYS A 236 -16.99 -9.27 -9.02
N ASP A 237 -15.87 -9.23 -8.35
CA ASP A 237 -15.18 -10.39 -7.77
C ASP A 237 -15.23 -10.41 -6.23
N GLY A 238 -16.04 -9.52 -5.65
CA GLY A 238 -16.21 -9.35 -4.21
C GLY A 238 -15.28 -8.29 -3.60
N ALA A 239 -14.39 -7.68 -4.39
CA ALA A 239 -13.52 -6.59 -3.93
C ALA A 239 -14.01 -5.19 -4.37
N GLU A 240 -15.12 -5.10 -5.11
CA GLU A 240 -15.69 -3.82 -5.57
C GLU A 240 -15.98 -2.83 -4.45
N GLY A 241 -16.34 -3.34 -3.28
CA GLY A 241 -16.56 -2.48 -2.13
C GLY A 241 -15.29 -1.86 -1.55
N GLU A 242 -14.11 -2.47 -1.77
CA GLU A 242 -12.82 -1.85 -1.44
C GLU A 242 -12.56 -0.66 -2.35
N VAL A 243 -12.65 -0.89 -3.66
CA VAL A 243 -12.44 0.14 -4.68
C VAL A 243 -13.39 1.33 -4.47
N MET A 244 -14.68 1.05 -4.24
CA MET A 244 -15.66 2.12 -4.03
C MET A 244 -15.42 2.89 -2.74
N LEU A 245 -14.99 2.21 -1.65
CA LEU A 245 -14.64 2.86 -0.38
C LEU A 245 -13.49 3.85 -0.57
N ASP A 246 -12.40 3.42 -1.20
CA ASP A 246 -11.22 4.26 -1.42
C ASP A 246 -11.56 5.49 -2.26
N VAL A 247 -12.31 5.30 -3.36
CA VAL A 247 -12.76 6.39 -4.25
C VAL A 247 -13.70 7.35 -3.53
N GLU A 248 -14.69 6.84 -2.80
CA GLU A 248 -15.70 7.66 -2.13
C GLU A 248 -15.15 8.47 -0.97
N VAL A 249 -14.15 7.94 -0.26
CA VAL A 249 -13.46 8.70 0.79
C VAL A 249 -12.70 9.88 0.19
N VAL A 250 -11.95 9.67 -0.90
CA VAL A 250 -11.26 10.77 -1.58
C VAL A 250 -12.25 11.75 -2.18
N ALA A 251 -13.31 11.27 -2.84
CA ALA A 251 -14.36 12.11 -3.45
C ALA A 251 -15.07 13.00 -2.43
N GLY A 252 -15.31 12.47 -1.23
CA GLY A 252 -15.99 13.22 -0.17
C GLY A 252 -15.14 14.32 0.49
N VAL A 253 -13.82 14.26 0.37
CA VAL A 253 -12.87 15.26 0.90
C VAL A 253 -12.33 16.18 -0.18
N CYS A 254 -11.99 15.62 -1.35
CA CYS A 254 -11.33 16.29 -2.46
C CYS A 254 -12.18 16.20 -3.76
N PRO A 255 -13.40 16.77 -3.79
CA PRO A 255 -14.33 16.59 -4.90
C PRO A 255 -13.86 17.22 -6.23
N GLU A 256 -12.90 18.15 -6.21
CA GLU A 256 -12.33 18.78 -7.40
C GLU A 256 -10.98 18.16 -7.82
N SER A 257 -10.55 17.09 -7.15
CA SER A 257 -9.33 16.37 -7.52
C SER A 257 -9.54 15.45 -8.73
N THR A 258 -8.44 15.03 -9.36
CA THR A 258 -8.43 13.88 -10.27
C THR A 258 -8.04 12.63 -9.47
N ILE A 259 -8.90 11.61 -9.50
CA ILE A 259 -8.62 10.30 -8.90
C ILE A 259 -8.17 9.35 -10.01
N VAL A 260 -7.00 8.76 -9.89
CA VAL A 260 -6.47 7.79 -10.85
C VAL A 260 -6.37 6.43 -10.19
N LEU A 261 -7.15 5.45 -10.68
CA LEU A 261 -7.15 4.09 -10.16
C LEU A 261 -6.19 3.24 -10.99
N TYR A 262 -5.17 2.68 -10.37
CA TYR A 262 -4.19 1.79 -11.01
C TYR A 262 -4.54 0.34 -10.67
N PHE A 263 -5.32 -0.30 -11.55
CA PHE A 263 -5.73 -1.70 -11.40
C PHE A 263 -4.62 -2.65 -11.83
N ALA A 264 -4.32 -3.63 -10.99
CA ALA A 264 -3.38 -4.71 -11.26
C ALA A 264 -3.86 -6.04 -10.65
N ASP A 265 -3.26 -7.14 -11.08
CA ASP A 265 -3.45 -8.46 -10.47
C ASP A 265 -2.96 -8.45 -9.01
N TRP A 266 -3.60 -9.22 -8.15
CA TRP A 266 -3.29 -9.31 -6.71
C TRP A 266 -2.00 -10.05 -6.34
N SER A 267 -1.17 -10.38 -7.32
CA SER A 267 0.11 -11.06 -7.15
C SER A 267 1.29 -10.10 -6.90
N GLU A 268 2.46 -10.66 -6.59
CA GLU A 268 3.71 -9.88 -6.54
C GLU A 268 3.99 -9.13 -7.85
N GLN A 269 3.66 -9.74 -9.00
CA GLN A 269 3.80 -9.10 -10.31
C GLN A 269 2.88 -7.89 -10.44
N GLY A 270 1.64 -8.00 -9.95
CA GLY A 270 0.67 -6.91 -9.95
C GLY A 270 1.16 -5.71 -9.16
N TRP A 271 1.64 -5.91 -7.94
CA TRP A 271 2.23 -4.84 -7.12
C TRP A 271 3.35 -4.09 -7.83
N ILE A 272 4.28 -4.84 -8.43
CA ILE A 272 5.41 -4.25 -9.17
C ILE A 272 4.90 -3.48 -10.37
N THR A 273 3.91 -4.01 -11.09
CA THR A 273 3.38 -3.39 -12.31
C THR A 273 2.58 -2.12 -11.98
N ALA A 274 1.78 -2.14 -10.90
CA ALA A 274 1.02 -0.97 -10.45
C ALA A 274 1.95 0.17 -10.02
N LEU A 275 2.96 -0.12 -9.20
CA LEU A 275 3.96 0.88 -8.79
C LEU A 275 4.77 1.41 -9.97
N ASP A 276 5.23 0.53 -10.89
CA ASP A 276 5.91 0.96 -12.12
C ASP A 276 5.02 1.90 -12.96
N ALA A 277 3.70 1.64 -13.01
CA ALA A 277 2.75 2.51 -13.72
C ALA A 277 2.66 3.90 -13.08
N VAL A 278 2.53 3.99 -11.76
CA VAL A 278 2.54 5.26 -11.03
C VAL A 278 3.83 6.05 -11.28
N MET A 279 5.00 5.37 -11.16
CA MET A 279 6.29 6.03 -11.36
C MET A 279 6.47 6.56 -12.79
N GLN A 280 5.82 5.95 -13.78
CA GLN A 280 5.91 6.35 -15.20
C GLN A 280 4.78 7.26 -15.65
N ASP A 281 3.74 7.51 -14.84
CA ASP A 281 2.59 8.33 -15.22
C ASP A 281 2.90 9.83 -15.19
N LYS A 282 3.40 10.33 -16.33
CA LYS A 282 3.66 11.75 -16.54
C LYS A 282 2.40 12.56 -16.82
N THR A 283 1.34 11.90 -17.27
CA THR A 283 0.10 12.55 -17.70
C THR A 283 -0.74 12.97 -16.51
N ASN A 284 -0.89 12.07 -15.55
CA ASN A 284 -1.71 12.33 -14.37
C ASN A 284 -0.87 12.86 -13.19
N ASP A 285 0.40 12.52 -13.13
CA ASP A 285 1.41 12.98 -12.17
C ASP A 285 0.89 13.04 -10.72
N PRO A 286 0.47 11.91 -10.13
CA PRO A 286 -0.09 11.92 -8.78
C PRO A 286 0.90 12.47 -7.75
N GLY A 287 0.42 13.36 -6.86
CA GLY A 287 1.22 13.92 -5.77
C GLY A 287 1.14 13.08 -4.49
N VAL A 288 0.12 12.27 -4.39
CA VAL A 288 -0.11 11.31 -3.31
C VAL A 288 -0.72 10.03 -3.87
N VAL A 289 -0.36 8.90 -3.28
CA VAL A 289 -0.89 7.58 -3.63
C VAL A 289 -1.42 6.91 -2.38
N SER A 290 -2.59 6.29 -2.47
CA SER A 290 -3.22 5.49 -1.43
C SER A 290 -3.22 4.02 -1.84
N ALA A 291 -3.00 3.12 -0.88
CA ALA A 291 -3.21 1.69 -1.08
C ALA A 291 -3.73 1.04 0.21
N SER A 292 -4.87 0.38 0.06
CA SER A 292 -5.61 -0.29 1.13
C SER A 292 -5.39 -1.81 1.12
N TRP A 293 -4.24 -2.25 0.61
CA TRP A 293 -3.89 -3.63 0.38
C TRP A 293 -2.53 -3.97 0.98
N GLY A 294 -2.36 -5.20 1.42
CA GLY A 294 -1.11 -5.72 1.96
C GLY A 294 -1.28 -7.07 2.62
N TYR A 295 -0.23 -7.56 3.25
CA TYR A 295 -0.24 -8.78 4.06
C TYR A 295 1.01 -8.84 4.95
N ALA A 296 0.99 -9.72 5.97
CA ALA A 296 2.10 -9.93 6.87
C ALA A 296 3.45 -10.12 6.14
N GLU A 297 4.46 -9.35 6.54
CA GLU A 297 5.75 -9.27 5.85
C GLU A 297 6.57 -10.56 5.93
N ASP A 298 6.39 -11.36 6.98
CA ASP A 298 7.22 -12.52 7.35
C ASP A 298 6.46 -13.86 7.38
N ALA A 299 5.28 -13.92 6.76
CA ALA A 299 4.42 -15.11 6.72
C ALA A 299 4.62 -16.02 5.49
N ASP A 300 5.77 -15.99 4.83
CA ASP A 300 6.07 -16.74 3.58
C ASP A 300 5.12 -16.43 2.39
N ILE A 301 4.29 -15.39 2.53
CA ILE A 301 3.41 -14.90 1.45
C ILE A 301 4.22 -14.12 0.42
N TRP A 302 5.04 -13.21 0.88
CA TRP A 302 5.96 -12.43 0.06
C TRP A 302 7.29 -13.15 -0.15
N THR A 303 7.88 -13.05 -1.34
CA THR A 303 9.30 -13.38 -1.53
C THR A 303 10.16 -12.18 -1.16
N GLN A 304 11.38 -12.45 -0.67
CA GLN A 304 12.36 -11.40 -0.38
C GLN A 304 12.65 -10.54 -1.64
N GLN A 305 12.73 -11.17 -2.84
CA GLN A 305 12.90 -10.43 -4.09
C GLN A 305 11.75 -9.46 -4.35
N ALA A 306 10.49 -9.83 -4.05
CA ALA A 306 9.34 -8.98 -4.24
C ALA A 306 9.34 -7.81 -3.25
N MET A 307 9.55 -8.09 -1.96
CA MET A 307 9.66 -7.04 -0.96
C MET A 307 10.78 -6.05 -1.30
N THR A 308 11.92 -6.53 -1.78
CA THR A 308 13.03 -5.67 -2.23
C THR A 308 12.60 -4.79 -3.41
N GLN A 309 11.94 -5.34 -4.44
CA GLN A 309 11.55 -4.56 -5.62
C GLN A 309 10.41 -3.57 -5.33
N VAL A 310 9.42 -3.96 -4.53
CA VAL A 310 8.35 -3.06 -4.07
C VAL A 310 8.95 -1.91 -3.25
N ASN A 311 9.83 -2.23 -2.29
CA ASN A 311 10.51 -1.23 -1.48
C ASN A 311 11.37 -0.27 -2.31
N GLU A 312 12.06 -0.76 -3.36
CA GLU A 312 12.80 0.08 -4.31
C GLU A 312 11.87 1.01 -5.12
N SER A 313 10.68 0.53 -5.54
CA SER A 313 9.69 1.38 -6.22
C SER A 313 9.11 2.46 -5.28
N LEU A 314 8.88 2.12 -4.01
CA LEU A 314 8.46 3.09 -2.99
C LEU A 314 9.55 4.14 -2.70
N LYS A 315 10.82 3.75 -2.75
CA LYS A 315 11.95 4.68 -2.70
C LYS A 315 11.99 5.60 -3.92
N GLU A 316 11.66 5.09 -5.11
CA GLU A 316 11.51 5.92 -6.32
C GLU A 316 10.39 6.96 -6.16
N ALA A 317 9.24 6.58 -5.56
CA ALA A 317 8.17 7.52 -5.24
C ALA A 317 8.67 8.67 -4.35
N ALA A 318 9.45 8.34 -3.32
CA ALA A 318 10.04 9.35 -2.43
C ALA A 318 10.96 10.33 -3.18
N TYR A 319 11.76 9.86 -4.16
CA TYR A 319 12.56 10.73 -5.02
C TYR A 319 11.71 11.61 -5.94
N LEU A 320 10.59 11.09 -6.45
CA LEU A 320 9.66 11.82 -7.31
C LEU A 320 8.79 12.83 -6.54
N GLY A 321 8.93 12.89 -5.21
CA GLY A 321 8.10 13.76 -4.39
C GLY A 321 6.64 13.29 -4.30
N ILE A 322 6.41 11.99 -4.34
CA ILE A 322 5.09 11.36 -4.17
C ILE A 322 5.01 10.83 -2.73
N THR A 323 3.97 11.21 -2.00
CA THR A 323 3.65 10.58 -0.72
C THR A 323 2.86 9.31 -0.98
N VAL A 324 3.32 8.16 -0.45
CA VAL A 324 2.57 6.90 -0.55
C VAL A 324 2.02 6.54 0.82
N CYS A 325 0.69 6.53 0.95
CA CYS A 325 -0.04 6.13 2.16
C CYS A 325 -0.43 4.66 2.04
N ILE A 326 -0.14 3.84 3.04
CA ILE A 326 -0.45 2.41 3.06
C ILE A 326 -1.17 2.05 4.36
N ALA A 327 -2.26 1.30 4.26
CA ALA A 327 -3.01 0.80 5.40
C ALA A 327 -2.17 -0.16 6.25
N ALA A 328 -2.22 -0.01 7.59
CA ALA A 328 -1.38 -0.78 8.50
C ALA A 328 -1.92 -2.18 8.82
N GLY A 329 -3.15 -2.50 8.42
CA GLY A 329 -3.79 -3.78 8.69
C GLY A 329 -5.03 -3.67 9.58
N ASP A 330 -5.86 -4.71 9.57
CA ASP A 330 -7.17 -4.75 10.24
C ASP A 330 -7.34 -5.92 11.20
N ASP A 331 -6.31 -6.75 11.36
CA ASP A 331 -6.34 -7.95 12.20
C ASP A 331 -5.35 -7.85 13.38
N GLY A 332 -5.20 -6.62 13.89
CA GLY A 332 -4.39 -6.30 15.05
C GLY A 332 -2.93 -6.71 14.91
N SER A 333 -2.34 -7.09 16.03
CA SER A 333 -0.92 -7.48 16.08
C SER A 333 -0.60 -8.77 15.33
N SER A 334 -1.60 -9.62 15.01
CA SER A 334 -1.39 -10.88 14.31
C SER A 334 -1.35 -10.76 12.80
N ASP A 335 -1.90 -9.68 12.24
CA ASP A 335 -2.17 -9.51 10.80
C ASP A 335 -2.80 -10.76 10.14
N ALA A 336 -3.78 -11.37 10.84
CA ALA A 336 -4.50 -12.59 10.48
C ALA A 336 -3.64 -13.87 10.42
N ILE A 337 -2.39 -13.86 10.91
CA ILE A 337 -1.55 -15.06 10.97
C ILE A 337 -1.73 -15.76 12.33
N SER A 338 -1.91 -17.08 12.30
CA SER A 338 -2.22 -17.89 13.49
C SER A 338 -1.02 -18.75 13.96
N ASP A 339 0.18 -18.17 13.96
CA ASP A 339 1.41 -18.88 14.36
C ASP A 339 1.88 -18.55 15.80
N GLY A 340 1.13 -17.69 16.49
CA GLY A 340 1.45 -17.26 17.86
C GLY A 340 2.43 -16.09 17.95
N HIS A 341 2.72 -15.40 16.83
CA HIS A 341 3.59 -14.22 16.76
C HIS A 341 2.82 -12.99 16.26
N ALA A 342 3.35 -11.83 16.60
CA ALA A 342 2.90 -10.57 16.04
C ALA A 342 3.59 -10.31 14.69
N HIS A 343 2.86 -9.77 13.74
CA HIS A 343 3.31 -9.50 12.38
C HIS A 343 3.04 -8.06 11.99
N ALA A 344 4.00 -7.45 11.31
CA ALA A 344 3.81 -6.15 10.66
C ALA A 344 3.34 -6.37 9.22
N ASP A 345 2.42 -5.52 8.77
CA ASP A 345 1.92 -5.58 7.39
C ASP A 345 2.93 -5.01 6.39
N PHE A 346 3.05 -5.62 5.23
CA PHE A 346 3.80 -5.10 4.09
C PHE A 346 2.84 -4.86 2.91
N PRO A 347 2.95 -3.71 2.20
CA PRO A 347 4.06 -2.72 2.19
C PRO A 347 4.05 -1.63 3.27
N SER A 348 3.13 -1.66 4.23
CA SER A 348 3.03 -0.66 5.31
C SER A 348 4.31 -0.55 6.16
N SER A 349 5.02 -1.67 6.34
CA SER A 349 6.31 -1.72 7.06
C SER A 349 7.49 -1.13 6.29
N SER A 350 7.35 -0.80 5.00
CA SER A 350 8.41 -0.13 4.24
C SER A 350 8.78 1.23 4.88
N PRO A 351 10.06 1.58 4.98
CA PRO A 351 10.47 2.90 5.48
C PRO A 351 10.11 4.07 4.55
N TYR A 352 9.68 3.79 3.31
CA TYR A 352 9.40 4.80 2.28
C TYR A 352 7.91 5.15 2.13
N VAL A 353 7.05 4.65 3.01
CA VAL A 353 5.61 4.93 3.02
C VAL A 353 5.20 5.70 4.28
N LEU A 354 4.05 6.34 4.23
CA LEU A 354 3.30 6.79 5.39
C LEU A 354 2.34 5.66 5.78
N SER A 355 2.65 4.95 6.84
CA SER A 355 1.84 3.87 7.39
C SER A 355 0.66 4.46 8.16
N VAL A 356 -0.57 4.04 7.82
CA VAL A 356 -1.80 4.58 8.40
C VAL A 356 -2.52 3.51 9.21
N GLY A 357 -2.61 3.72 10.51
CA GLY A 357 -3.36 2.91 11.47
C GLY A 357 -4.81 3.34 11.63
N GLY A 358 -5.51 2.66 12.53
CA GLY A 358 -6.94 2.86 12.79
C GLY A 358 -7.24 3.35 14.20
N THR A 359 -8.21 4.29 14.31
CA THR A 359 -8.80 4.74 15.58
C THR A 359 -10.30 4.53 15.60
N THR A 360 -10.89 4.64 16.78
CA THR A 360 -12.33 4.74 17.03
C THR A 360 -12.64 6.13 17.57
N ILE A 361 -13.60 6.82 16.97
CA ILE A 361 -14.13 8.09 17.50
C ILE A 361 -15.18 7.77 18.56
N LEU A 362 -14.91 8.16 19.82
CA LEU A 362 -15.84 7.93 20.92
C LEU A 362 -16.93 8.99 21.00
N GLU A 363 -16.60 10.25 20.71
CA GLU A 363 -17.54 11.37 20.80
C GLU A 363 -17.59 12.15 19.49
N ARG A 364 -18.74 12.14 18.82
CA ARG A 364 -18.96 12.93 17.61
C ARG A 364 -18.83 14.41 17.93
N ASN A 365 -18.07 15.14 17.12
CA ASN A 365 -17.76 16.57 17.23
C ASN A 365 -16.80 16.96 18.38
N ALA A 366 -16.23 16.02 19.12
CA ALA A 366 -15.09 16.32 19.97
C ALA A 366 -13.79 16.35 19.12
N VAL A 367 -12.92 17.32 19.38
CA VAL A 367 -11.57 17.31 18.81
C VAL A 367 -10.68 16.53 19.79
N GLY A 368 -10.10 15.43 19.32
CA GLY A 368 -9.36 14.49 20.17
C GLY A 368 -10.27 13.51 20.93
N GLY A 369 -9.68 12.64 21.72
CA GLY A 369 -10.39 11.60 22.45
C GLY A 369 -10.64 10.33 21.65
N ASP A 370 -10.06 10.21 20.47
CA ASP A 370 -9.98 8.95 19.74
C ASP A 370 -9.19 7.92 20.55
N VAL A 371 -9.54 6.65 20.38
CA VAL A 371 -8.81 5.52 20.96
C VAL A 371 -8.31 4.60 19.86
N GLY A 372 -7.28 3.82 20.12
CA GLY A 372 -6.82 2.81 19.17
C GLY A 372 -7.96 1.85 18.81
N TRP A 373 -8.23 1.66 17.50
CA TRP A 373 -9.33 0.83 17.03
C TRP A 373 -9.11 -0.64 17.40
N LYS A 374 -10.08 -1.18 18.12
CA LYS A 374 -10.16 -2.62 18.40
C LYS A 374 -11.59 -3.05 18.74
N GLU A 375 -12.08 -4.02 18.01
CA GLU A 375 -13.38 -4.65 18.23
C GLU A 375 -13.20 -6.10 18.66
N GLY A 376 -13.82 -6.50 19.76
CA GLY A 376 -13.75 -7.88 20.28
C GLY A 376 -12.31 -8.39 20.43
N ASP A 377 -12.03 -9.56 19.86
CA ASP A 377 -10.71 -10.20 19.88
C ASP A 377 -9.71 -9.59 18.87
N GLY A 378 -10.15 -8.58 18.10
CA GLY A 378 -9.31 -7.84 17.17
C GLY A 378 -9.09 -8.54 15.82
N LEU A 379 -9.89 -9.54 15.47
CA LEU A 379 -9.80 -10.28 14.22
C LEU A 379 -11.07 -10.12 13.38
N ARG A 380 -10.91 -9.83 12.10
CA ARG A 380 -12.05 -9.73 11.15
C ARG A 380 -12.76 -11.07 10.96
N ALA A 381 -12.04 -12.17 11.04
CA ALA A 381 -12.61 -13.51 10.95
C ALA A 381 -13.66 -13.79 12.05
N ASP A 382 -13.54 -13.12 13.21
CA ASP A 382 -14.44 -13.25 14.36
C ASP A 382 -15.47 -12.11 14.45
N ASN A 383 -15.75 -11.44 13.33
CA ASN A 383 -16.61 -10.25 13.22
C ASN A 383 -16.13 -9.04 14.06
N GLY A 384 -14.86 -9.00 14.40
CA GLY A 384 -14.17 -7.88 15.00
C GLY A 384 -13.23 -7.23 13.99
N GLY A 385 -12.30 -6.48 14.50
CA GLY A 385 -11.20 -5.87 13.77
C GLY A 385 -10.34 -5.07 14.73
N SER A 386 -9.12 -4.81 14.33
CA SER A 386 -8.21 -3.98 15.12
C SER A 386 -7.14 -3.39 14.23
N THR A 387 -6.69 -2.18 14.56
CA THR A 387 -5.58 -1.57 13.82
C THR A 387 -4.36 -2.48 13.80
N GLY A 388 -3.78 -2.64 12.63
CA GLY A 388 -2.42 -3.15 12.51
C GLY A 388 -1.41 -2.17 13.12
N GLY A 389 -0.17 -2.59 13.18
CA GLY A 389 0.93 -1.83 13.76
C GLY A 389 1.91 -2.74 14.48
N GLY A 390 3.02 -2.18 14.94
CA GLY A 390 4.04 -2.96 15.62
C GLY A 390 5.45 -2.61 15.19
N VAL A 391 6.32 -3.61 15.19
CA VAL A 391 7.74 -3.48 14.87
C VAL A 391 8.09 -4.49 13.80
N SER A 392 8.56 -4.02 12.65
CA SER A 392 8.98 -4.85 11.53
C SER A 392 10.08 -5.84 11.93
N ALA A 393 9.93 -7.07 11.46
CA ALA A 393 10.94 -8.12 11.54
C ALA A 393 11.90 -8.12 10.34
N ILE A 394 11.56 -7.40 9.26
CA ILE A 394 12.27 -7.38 7.98
C ILE A 394 13.03 -6.07 7.76
N PHE A 395 12.39 -4.93 8.02
CA PHE A 395 12.98 -3.61 7.77
C PHE A 395 13.63 -3.05 9.02
N PRO A 396 14.96 -2.80 9.02
CA PRO A 396 15.64 -2.15 10.11
C PRO A 396 15.03 -0.78 10.43
N ARG A 397 15.10 -0.37 11.69
CA ARG A 397 14.67 0.95 12.11
C ARG A 397 15.45 2.03 11.37
N PRO A 398 14.77 2.91 10.63
CA PRO A 398 15.46 3.98 9.92
C PRO A 398 16.05 5.01 10.90
N THR A 399 17.07 5.72 10.46
CA THR A 399 17.77 6.72 11.29
C THR A 399 16.86 7.81 11.81
N TRP A 400 15.84 8.17 11.06
CA TRP A 400 14.85 9.17 11.48
C TRP A 400 13.89 8.66 12.58
N GLN A 401 13.80 7.34 12.82
CA GLN A 401 13.12 6.75 13.98
C GLN A 401 14.07 6.42 15.16
N SER A 402 15.31 6.89 15.14
CA SER A 402 16.31 6.53 16.18
C SER A 402 15.91 6.90 17.60
N ALA A 403 15.06 7.91 17.78
CA ALA A 403 14.53 8.31 19.09
C ALA A 403 13.41 7.37 19.61
N ILE A 404 12.82 6.54 18.74
CA ILE A 404 11.76 5.62 19.14
C ILE A 404 12.38 4.39 19.82
N THR A 405 11.90 4.07 21.04
CA THR A 405 12.46 2.99 21.87
C THR A 405 11.60 1.74 21.93
N ILE A 406 10.47 1.70 21.20
CA ILE A 406 9.54 0.57 21.18
C ILE A 406 10.27 -0.68 20.66
N LYS A 407 10.08 -1.79 21.37
CA LYS A 407 10.64 -3.09 21.03
C LYS A 407 9.55 -3.99 20.46
N SER A 408 9.94 -4.92 19.59
CA SER A 408 9.04 -5.99 19.18
C SER A 408 8.56 -6.80 20.37
N VAL A 409 7.26 -7.16 20.36
CA VAL A 409 6.70 -8.11 21.33
C VAL A 409 7.17 -9.53 21.06
N ASN A 410 7.64 -9.81 19.84
CA ASN A 410 8.31 -11.07 19.52
C ASN A 410 9.79 -11.02 19.91
N PRO A 411 10.41 -12.16 20.20
CA PRO A 411 11.86 -12.27 20.20
C PRO A 411 12.40 -11.91 18.81
N SER A 412 13.06 -10.77 18.68
CA SER A 412 13.58 -10.29 17.39
C SER A 412 15.09 -10.14 17.42
N ALA A 413 15.73 -10.51 16.31
CA ALA A 413 17.16 -10.31 16.10
C ALA A 413 17.50 -8.90 15.64
N ILE A 414 16.50 -8.11 15.18
CA ILE A 414 16.71 -6.75 14.68
C ILE A 414 15.90 -5.72 15.47
N VAL A 415 16.40 -4.48 15.49
CA VAL A 415 15.64 -3.31 15.90
C VAL A 415 14.92 -2.81 14.65
N GLY A 416 13.64 -3.16 14.53
CA GLY A 416 12.85 -2.91 13.33
C GLY A 416 12.20 -1.54 13.28
N ARG A 417 11.73 -1.15 12.07
CA ARG A 417 10.86 0.00 11.85
C ARG A 417 9.58 -0.14 12.68
N CYS A 418 9.18 0.92 13.35
CA CYS A 418 7.91 0.99 14.07
C CYS A 418 6.82 1.57 13.17
N LEU A 419 5.63 0.99 13.20
CA LEU A 419 4.42 1.43 12.47
C LEU A 419 3.19 1.32 13.37
N PRO A 420 2.09 2.09 13.07
CA PRO A 420 1.94 3.06 11.98
C PRO A 420 2.70 4.36 12.25
N ASP A 421 2.67 5.32 11.30
CA ASP A 421 3.22 6.66 11.50
C ASP A 421 2.16 7.63 12.04
N VAL A 422 0.92 7.48 11.54
CA VAL A 422 -0.29 8.21 11.96
C VAL A 422 -1.48 7.26 11.93
N ALA A 423 -2.60 7.67 12.52
CA ALA A 423 -3.85 6.91 12.45
C ALA A 423 -5.05 7.84 12.16
N ALA A 424 -6.16 7.25 11.70
CA ALA A 424 -7.42 7.95 11.57
C ALA A 424 -8.58 6.96 11.80
N ASN A 425 -9.82 7.46 11.86
CA ASN A 425 -10.99 6.63 12.10
C ASN A 425 -11.02 5.40 11.18
N ALA A 426 -11.22 4.22 11.77
CA ALA A 426 -11.30 2.94 11.09
C ALA A 426 -12.45 2.07 11.60
N ASP A 427 -13.11 2.48 12.68
CA ASP A 427 -14.12 1.67 13.33
C ASP A 427 -15.42 1.66 12.52
N TRP A 428 -15.78 0.48 12.05
CA TRP A 428 -16.96 0.26 11.23
C TRP A 428 -18.27 0.06 12.04
N THR A 429 -18.16 -0.07 13.37
CA THR A 429 -19.28 -0.28 14.29
C THR A 429 -19.67 0.99 15.03
N ALA A 430 -18.72 1.60 15.73
CA ALA A 430 -18.98 2.76 16.57
C ALA A 430 -18.96 4.08 15.78
N SER A 431 -18.08 4.19 14.79
CA SER A 431 -17.91 5.40 13.96
C SER A 431 -17.79 5.09 12.46
N PRO A 432 -18.76 4.34 11.88
CA PRO A 432 -18.65 3.84 10.51
C PRO A 432 -18.68 4.95 9.46
N TYR A 433 -17.94 4.72 8.38
CA TYR A 433 -18.03 5.50 7.15
C TYR A 433 -19.31 5.16 6.37
N LEU A 434 -19.84 6.12 5.65
CA LEU A 434 -20.78 5.88 4.58
C LEU A 434 -20.04 5.24 3.40
N LEU A 435 -20.55 4.12 2.89
CA LEU A 435 -20.16 3.50 1.63
C LEU A 435 -21.41 3.29 0.77
N VAL A 436 -21.30 3.58 -0.52
CA VAL A 436 -22.31 3.23 -1.54
C VAL A 436 -21.69 2.23 -2.52
N VAL A 437 -22.23 1.03 -2.57
CA VAL A 437 -21.79 -0.02 -3.47
C VAL A 437 -22.95 -0.91 -3.88
N ASP A 438 -22.94 -1.40 -5.13
CA ASP A 438 -24.01 -2.21 -5.71
C ASP A 438 -25.41 -1.55 -5.58
N GLY A 439 -25.46 -0.24 -5.74
CA GLY A 439 -26.69 0.56 -5.66
C GLY A 439 -27.28 0.70 -4.26
N GLY A 440 -26.52 0.44 -3.20
CA GLY A 440 -26.98 0.54 -1.82
C GLY A 440 -25.97 1.14 -0.87
N ALA A 441 -26.47 1.96 0.08
CA ALA A 441 -25.64 2.53 1.13
C ALA A 441 -25.49 1.55 2.30
N GLN A 442 -24.29 1.47 2.87
CA GLN A 442 -23.94 0.61 4.00
C GLN A 442 -22.84 1.22 4.85
N PRO A 443 -22.75 0.86 6.16
CA PRO A 443 -21.62 1.27 6.99
C PRO A 443 -20.35 0.49 6.60
N ASN A 444 -19.20 1.12 6.71
CA ASN A 444 -17.90 0.49 6.46
C ASN A 444 -16.79 1.14 7.30
N GLY A 445 -15.58 0.57 7.24
CA GLY A 445 -14.41 1.05 7.97
C GLY A 445 -13.17 0.21 7.60
N GLY A 446 -12.28 0.07 8.55
CA GLY A 446 -10.96 -0.52 8.39
C GLY A 446 -9.89 0.53 8.16
N THR A 447 -8.65 0.15 8.26
CA THR A 447 -7.53 1.04 7.88
C THR A 447 -7.56 1.38 6.39
N SER A 448 -8.33 0.63 5.59
CA SER A 448 -8.73 0.97 4.21
C SER A 448 -9.47 2.29 4.09
N ALA A 449 -10.32 2.64 5.04
CA ALA A 449 -11.02 3.92 5.04
C ALA A 449 -10.13 5.06 5.59
N ALA A 450 -9.31 4.76 6.59
CA ALA A 450 -8.37 5.71 7.18
C ALA A 450 -7.30 6.18 6.18
N THR A 451 -6.81 5.27 5.33
CA THR A 451 -5.70 5.54 4.40
C THR A 451 -6.05 6.57 3.32
N PRO A 452 -7.13 6.43 2.55
CA PRO A 452 -7.54 7.44 1.58
C PRO A 452 -7.97 8.76 2.25
N LEU A 453 -8.46 8.73 3.50
CA LEU A 453 -8.74 9.94 4.27
C LEU A 453 -7.45 10.74 4.55
N VAL A 454 -6.38 10.07 5.00
CA VAL A 454 -5.06 10.68 5.21
C VAL A 454 -4.45 11.11 3.87
N ALA A 455 -4.58 10.31 2.81
CA ALA A 455 -4.12 10.70 1.48
C ALA A 455 -4.83 11.97 0.97
N SER A 456 -6.12 12.12 1.26
CA SER A 456 -6.88 13.35 0.98
C SER A 456 -6.35 14.56 1.75
N LEU A 457 -5.98 14.39 3.04
CA LEU A 457 -5.32 15.45 3.80
C LEU A 457 -4.02 15.88 3.12
N ILE A 458 -3.20 14.93 2.64
CA ILE A 458 -1.95 15.26 1.93
C ILE A 458 -2.24 16.00 0.62
N ALA A 459 -3.30 15.65 -0.09
CA ALA A 459 -3.73 16.37 -1.29
C ALA A 459 -4.12 17.82 -0.95
N LEU A 460 -4.90 18.06 0.12
CA LEU A 460 -5.25 19.41 0.59
C LEU A 460 -4.03 20.21 1.05
N ILE A 461 -3.08 19.56 1.73
CA ILE A 461 -1.80 20.22 2.09
C ILE A 461 -1.01 20.61 0.82
N ASN A 462 -0.96 19.72 -0.17
CA ASN A 462 -0.30 20.00 -1.45
C ASN A 462 -1.00 21.11 -2.24
N GLU A 463 -2.34 21.22 -2.16
CA GLU A 463 -3.12 22.32 -2.76
C GLU A 463 -2.71 23.69 -2.20
N GLN A 464 -2.41 23.78 -0.90
CA GLN A 464 -1.92 25.01 -0.25
C GLN A 464 -0.45 25.34 -0.62
N ARG A 465 0.21 24.47 -1.37
CA ARG A 465 1.61 24.59 -1.80
C ARG A 465 1.67 24.68 -3.33
N SER A 466 2.78 25.10 -3.88
CA SER A 466 2.95 25.05 -5.34
C SER A 466 3.14 23.62 -5.84
N ALA A 467 2.76 23.35 -7.08
CA ALA A 467 2.95 22.04 -7.72
C ALA A 467 4.41 21.54 -7.70
N THR A 468 5.38 22.46 -7.66
CA THR A 468 6.81 22.16 -7.56
C THR A 468 7.32 21.99 -6.12
N ASN A 469 6.45 22.22 -5.12
CA ASN A 469 6.79 22.15 -3.70
C ASN A 469 5.84 21.22 -2.93
N ARG A 470 5.47 20.08 -3.53
CA ARG A 470 4.70 19.02 -2.87
C ARG A 470 5.41 18.52 -1.62
N ILE A 471 4.66 17.99 -0.65
CA ILE A 471 5.21 17.40 0.58
C ILE A 471 6.17 16.25 0.24
N GLY A 472 5.80 15.38 -0.68
CA GLY A 472 6.64 14.26 -1.07
C GLY A 472 6.84 13.24 0.04
N TYR A 473 8.09 12.82 0.28
CA TYR A 473 8.44 11.85 1.31
C TYR A 473 8.23 12.46 2.71
N LEU A 474 6.97 12.40 3.19
CA LEU A 474 6.52 13.01 4.44
C LEU A 474 7.08 12.30 5.68
N THR A 475 7.13 10.97 5.65
CA THR A 475 7.35 10.14 6.86
C THR A 475 8.54 10.58 7.70
N PRO A 476 9.76 10.77 7.18
CA PRO A 476 10.88 11.22 8.02
C PRO A 476 10.70 12.62 8.61
N LEU A 477 9.86 13.46 8.00
CA LEU A 477 9.60 14.81 8.53
C LEU A 477 8.82 14.73 9.85
N LEU A 478 7.90 13.78 10.00
CA LEU A 478 7.11 13.61 11.24
C LEU A 478 8.01 13.37 12.46
N TYR A 479 9.16 12.73 12.25
CA TYR A 479 10.13 12.40 13.32
C TYR A 479 11.21 13.48 13.49
N GLN A 480 11.20 14.51 12.68
CA GLN A 480 12.17 15.61 12.76
C GLN A 480 11.81 16.54 13.92
N SER A 481 12.79 16.80 14.81
CA SER A 481 12.63 17.75 15.89
C SER A 481 12.68 19.20 15.38
N GLN A 482 11.73 20.00 15.86
CA GLN A 482 11.62 21.42 15.58
C GLN A 482 11.22 22.14 16.88
N ALA A 483 11.97 23.16 17.29
CA ALA A 483 11.66 23.99 18.46
C ALA A 483 11.37 23.21 19.78
N GLY A 484 11.88 21.99 19.91
CA GLY A 484 11.75 21.18 21.13
C GLY A 484 10.70 20.05 21.05
N ALA A 485 9.89 19.99 19.99
CA ALA A 485 8.98 18.88 19.70
C ALA A 485 9.28 18.28 18.33
N THR A 486 8.66 17.14 17.98
CA THR A 486 8.69 16.62 16.62
C THR A 486 7.51 17.17 15.81
N ILE A 487 7.66 17.24 14.49
CA ILE A 487 6.56 17.69 13.60
C ILE A 487 5.32 16.77 13.80
N GLY A 488 5.54 15.47 14.02
CA GLY A 488 4.44 14.54 14.31
C GLY A 488 3.71 14.91 15.60
N ALA A 489 4.41 15.19 16.69
CA ALA A 489 3.81 15.60 17.95
C ALA A 489 3.11 16.97 17.89
N GLU A 490 3.60 17.89 17.07
CA GLU A 490 2.95 19.21 16.86
C GLU A 490 1.75 19.13 15.90
N GLY A 491 1.84 18.24 14.90
CA GLY A 491 0.85 18.14 13.82
C GLY A 491 -0.23 17.08 14.01
N CYS A 492 -0.17 16.29 15.09
CA CYS A 492 -1.15 15.25 15.38
C CYS A 492 -1.73 15.44 16.78
N THR A 493 -2.96 14.97 16.97
CA THR A 493 -3.58 14.80 18.28
C THR A 493 -3.22 13.41 18.80
N ASP A 494 -2.56 13.35 19.94
CA ASP A 494 -2.10 12.11 20.53
C ASP A 494 -3.27 11.18 20.92
N VAL A 495 -3.08 9.88 20.73
CA VAL A 495 -4.03 8.82 21.07
C VAL A 495 -3.45 7.99 22.19
N GLU A 496 -3.87 8.27 23.42
CA GLU A 496 -3.22 7.73 24.63
C GLU A 496 -3.85 6.44 25.16
N SER A 497 -4.87 5.88 24.49
CA SER A 497 -5.58 4.70 24.96
C SER A 497 -5.99 3.76 23.83
N GLY A 498 -6.18 2.50 24.19
CA GLY A 498 -6.45 1.42 23.24
C GLY A 498 -5.25 0.48 23.10
N ASN A 499 -5.42 -0.55 22.31
CA ASN A 499 -4.38 -1.51 21.99
C ASN A 499 -4.74 -2.29 20.72
N ASN A 500 -3.76 -2.95 20.11
CA ASN A 500 -3.97 -3.82 18.94
C ASN A 500 -3.68 -5.30 19.23
N SER A 501 -3.68 -5.71 20.48
CA SER A 501 -3.41 -7.11 20.83
C SER A 501 -4.50 -8.04 20.30
N THR A 502 -4.08 -9.15 19.70
CA THR A 502 -4.96 -10.25 19.33
C THR A 502 -4.88 -11.38 20.34
N ASP A 503 -5.92 -12.22 20.40
CA ASP A 503 -6.00 -13.28 21.40
C ASP A 503 -4.77 -14.19 21.39
N LYS A 504 -4.21 -14.44 22.56
CA LYS A 504 -3.02 -15.30 22.83
C LYS A 504 -1.68 -14.82 22.29
N ILE A 505 -1.65 -13.76 21.45
CA ILE A 505 -0.41 -13.25 20.86
C ILE A 505 0.14 -12.07 21.67
N GLY A 506 -0.76 -11.27 22.25
CA GLY A 506 -0.41 -9.96 22.78
C GLY A 506 -0.32 -8.91 21.68
N GLY A 507 0.23 -7.75 21.99
CA GLY A 507 0.33 -6.64 21.04
C GLY A 507 0.91 -5.40 21.70
N TYR A 508 0.60 -4.26 21.12
CA TYR A 508 1.07 -2.96 21.58
C TYR A 508 -0.10 -2.18 22.18
N SER A 509 0.22 -1.27 23.09
CA SER A 509 -0.74 -0.36 23.70
C SER A 509 -0.45 1.06 23.27
N ALA A 510 -1.51 1.84 23.07
CA ALA A 510 -1.41 3.28 22.90
C ALA A 510 -1.00 3.94 24.22
N GLY A 511 -0.31 5.07 24.15
CA GLY A 511 0.17 5.81 25.31
C GLY A 511 0.79 7.15 24.89
N PRO A 512 1.17 8.01 25.84
CA PRO A 512 1.66 9.35 25.52
C PRO A 512 2.83 9.38 24.53
N GLY A 513 2.71 10.20 23.50
CA GLY A 513 3.68 10.34 22.43
C GLY A 513 3.57 9.23 21.37
N TYR A 514 4.65 8.96 20.65
CA TYR A 514 4.63 7.93 19.61
C TYR A 514 4.47 6.52 20.18
N ASP A 515 3.50 5.77 19.67
CA ASP A 515 3.29 4.35 19.99
C ASP A 515 3.09 3.50 18.70
N ALA A 516 3.06 2.17 18.85
CA ALA A 516 2.93 1.24 17.75
C ALA A 516 1.47 0.78 17.49
N VAL A 517 0.49 1.58 17.90
CA VAL A 517 -0.94 1.41 17.68
C VAL A 517 -1.49 2.53 16.80
N SER A 518 -1.10 3.78 17.12
CA SER A 518 -1.60 5.00 16.48
C SER A 518 -0.50 5.89 15.87
N GLY A 519 0.78 5.51 16.02
CA GLY A 519 1.89 6.36 15.58
C GLY A 519 2.00 7.62 16.41
N TRP A 520 2.05 8.79 15.77
CA TRP A 520 1.97 10.11 16.40
C TRP A 520 0.52 10.50 16.78
N GLY A 521 -0.46 9.60 16.56
CA GLY A 521 -1.88 9.88 16.75
C GLY A 521 -2.60 10.30 15.47
N THR A 522 -3.74 10.98 15.60
CA THR A 522 -4.57 11.42 14.49
C THR A 522 -4.12 12.78 13.96
N PRO A 523 -3.86 12.95 12.64
CA PRO A 523 -3.44 14.23 12.10
C PRO A 523 -4.44 15.36 12.37
N ASN A 524 -4.01 16.44 13.01
CA ASN A 524 -4.70 17.70 13.02
C ASN A 524 -4.26 18.48 11.77
N GLY A 525 -5.09 18.53 10.74
CA GLY A 525 -4.66 18.97 9.42
C GLY A 525 -4.09 20.38 9.37
N LYS A 526 -4.66 21.33 10.12
CA LYS A 526 -4.15 22.72 10.17
C LYS A 526 -2.84 22.83 10.94
N GLU A 527 -2.73 22.13 12.07
CA GLU A 527 -1.49 22.12 12.85
C GLU A 527 -0.36 21.42 12.09
N LEU A 528 -0.65 20.31 11.42
CA LEU A 528 0.33 19.62 10.58
C LEU A 528 0.81 20.51 9.42
N LEU A 529 -0.10 21.22 8.74
CA LEU A 529 0.27 22.18 7.69
C LEU A 529 1.15 23.31 8.23
N ALA A 530 0.85 23.84 9.42
CA ALA A 530 1.62 24.89 10.08
C ALA A 530 3.02 24.40 10.45
N ALA A 531 3.14 23.24 11.09
CA ALA A 531 4.41 22.63 11.48
C ALA A 531 5.32 22.37 10.25
N LEU A 532 4.75 21.79 9.19
CA LEU A 532 5.45 21.53 7.93
C LEU A 532 5.90 22.83 7.20
N SER A 533 5.14 23.91 7.34
CA SER A 533 5.50 25.21 6.74
C SER A 533 6.65 25.87 7.48
N THR A 534 6.67 25.78 8.80
CA THR A 534 7.76 26.29 9.65
C THR A 534 9.07 25.54 9.37
N ALA A 535 9.02 24.20 9.25
CA ALA A 535 10.19 23.40 8.89
C ALA A 535 10.78 23.78 7.53
N ALA A 536 9.93 24.03 6.53
CA ALA A 536 10.36 24.45 5.21
C ALA A 536 11.05 25.83 5.23
N ALA A 537 10.55 26.78 6.01
CA ALA A 537 11.16 28.10 6.18
C ALA A 537 12.53 28.03 6.85
N ALA A 538 12.68 27.20 7.88
CA ALA A 538 13.97 26.97 8.56
C ALA A 538 15.02 26.36 7.63
N ALA A 539 14.63 25.39 6.77
CA ALA A 539 15.54 24.76 5.80
C ALA A 539 16.01 25.69 4.67
N THR A 540 15.29 26.79 4.40
CA THR A 540 15.69 27.80 3.38
C THR A 540 16.54 28.92 3.96
N ALA A 541 16.64 29.05 5.28
CA ALA A 541 17.40 30.07 5.98
C ALA A 541 18.87 29.67 6.29
N HIS A 542 19.22 28.41 6.00
CA HIS A 542 20.56 27.84 6.10
C HIS A 542 21.12 27.47 4.72
#